data_5a712dcd2b76499f4fd2d41dc1751ded
#
_entry.id   5a712dcd2b76499f4fd2d41dc1751ded
#
_cell.length_a   1.000
_cell.length_b   1.000
_cell.length_c   1.000
_cell.angle_alpha   90.00
_cell.angle_beta   90.00
_cell.angle_gamma   90.00
#
_symmetry.space_group_name_H-M   'P 1'
#
loop_
_entity.id
_entity.type
_entity.pdbx_description
1 polymer ?
#
loop_
_entity_poly.entity_id
_entity_poly.type
_entity_poly.pdbx_seq_one_letter_code
_entity_poly.pdbx_strand_id
1 'polypeptide(L)'
;MNEKNGCMHFIDGGHKGDVLKHHPVEGMASDLLTCEPDEKRTVTCPIRRGSVTFHHSNTPHMTTANTSDKWRKAVSNHMQEVGAGGEGDHYPWKFYVNQKTGKKIVPPSR
;
A
#
# COMPACT_ATOMS: atom_id res chain seq x y z
N MET A 1 7.72 -10.38 -9.68
CA MET A 1 8.43 -10.09 -8.41
C MET A 1 8.71 -11.38 -7.70
N ASN A 2 9.88 -11.52 -7.09
CA ASN A 2 10.29 -12.66 -6.29
C ASN A 2 11.04 -12.16 -5.04
N GLU A 3 11.48 -13.06 -4.19
CA GLU A 3 12.14 -12.69 -2.92
C GLU A 3 13.42 -11.87 -3.13
N LYS A 4 14.23 -12.20 -4.14
CA LYS A 4 15.48 -11.48 -4.43
C LYS A 4 15.25 -10.02 -4.85
N ASN A 5 14.13 -9.71 -5.51
CA ASN A 5 13.83 -8.34 -5.94
C ASN A 5 12.71 -7.68 -5.12
N GLY A 6 12.45 -8.16 -3.91
CA GLY A 6 11.58 -7.53 -2.94
C GLY A 6 10.10 -7.69 -3.28
N CYS A 7 9.59 -8.92 -3.36
CA CYS A 7 8.16 -9.16 -3.45
C CYS A 7 7.43 -8.73 -2.17
N MET A 8 6.11 -8.66 -2.25
CA MET A 8 5.28 -8.35 -1.09
C MET A 8 5.27 -9.49 -0.09
N HIS A 9 5.22 -9.12 1.18
CA HIS A 9 4.96 -9.99 2.31
C HIS A 9 3.71 -9.47 3.01
N PHE A 10 2.85 -10.37 3.42
CA PHE A 10 1.59 -10.06 4.10
C PHE A 10 1.48 -10.85 5.39
N ILE A 11 0.76 -10.31 6.36
CA ILE A 11 0.38 -11.06 7.57
C ILE A 11 -0.95 -11.75 7.28
N ASP A 12 -0.94 -13.09 7.29
CA ASP A 12 -2.15 -13.88 7.05
C ASP A 12 -3.23 -13.58 8.09
N GLY A 13 -4.44 -13.26 7.60
CA GLY A 13 -5.57 -12.84 8.43
C GLY A 13 -5.34 -11.55 9.23
N GLY A 14 -4.29 -10.77 8.94
CA GLY A 14 -3.97 -9.54 9.66
C GLY A 14 -5.05 -8.47 9.60
N HIS A 15 -5.96 -8.54 8.63
CA HIS A 15 -7.11 -7.64 8.50
C HIS A 15 -8.25 -7.91 9.50
N LYS A 16 -8.24 -9.07 10.18
CA LYS A 16 -9.35 -9.50 11.06
C LYS A 16 -9.25 -8.94 12.47
N GLY A 17 -8.11 -8.38 12.85
CA GLY A 17 -7.89 -7.79 14.17
C GLY A 17 -8.04 -6.27 14.15
N ASP A 18 -7.80 -5.68 15.32
CA ASP A 18 -7.71 -4.24 15.46
C ASP A 18 -6.54 -3.67 14.65
N VAL A 19 -6.65 -2.39 14.29
CA VAL A 19 -5.55 -1.68 13.65
C VAL A 19 -4.38 -1.62 14.63
N LEU A 20 -3.23 -2.15 14.21
CA LEU A 20 -2.03 -2.15 15.02
C LEU A 20 -1.56 -0.71 15.29
N LYS A 21 -0.95 -0.50 16.46
CA LYS A 21 -0.35 0.79 16.76
C LYS A 21 0.80 1.06 15.79
N HIS A 22 0.75 2.23 15.17
CA HIS A 22 1.77 2.67 14.22
C HIS A 22 2.75 3.63 14.90
N HIS A 23 3.99 3.59 14.46
CA HIS A 23 5.04 4.52 14.88
C HIS A 23 5.93 4.88 13.68
N PRO A 24 6.64 6.02 13.72
CA PRO A 24 7.56 6.40 12.66
C PRO A 24 8.68 5.37 12.45
N VAL A 25 9.14 5.23 11.22
CA VAL A 25 10.32 4.41 10.92
C VAL A 25 11.57 5.16 11.38
N GLU A 26 12.33 4.56 12.29
CA GLU A 26 13.57 5.17 12.80
C GLU A 26 14.60 5.39 11.68
N GLY A 27 15.26 6.54 11.71
CA GLY A 27 16.33 6.87 10.77
C GLY A 27 15.87 7.27 9.38
N MET A 28 14.56 7.34 9.11
CA MET A 28 14.03 7.83 7.85
C MET A 28 13.34 9.19 8.05
N ALA A 29 13.80 10.19 7.31
CA ALA A 29 13.10 11.48 7.20
C ALA A 29 11.91 11.33 6.23
N SER A 30 10.90 10.55 6.62
CA SER A 30 9.69 10.32 5.81
C SER A 30 8.48 10.18 6.72
N ASP A 31 7.30 10.46 6.18
CA ASP A 31 6.02 10.26 6.86
C ASP A 31 5.59 8.78 6.89
N LEU A 32 6.50 7.86 6.59
CA LEU A 32 6.22 6.43 6.62
C LEU A 32 6.06 5.94 8.06
N LEU A 33 5.00 5.20 8.27
CA LEU A 33 4.69 4.55 9.52
C LEU A 33 4.94 3.05 9.42
N THR A 34 5.35 2.45 10.50
CA THR A 34 5.46 1.00 10.65
C THR A 34 4.67 0.51 11.86
N CYS A 35 4.46 -0.78 11.95
CA CYS A 35 3.84 -1.46 13.07
C CYS A 35 4.53 -2.80 13.30
N GLU A 36 4.28 -3.42 14.44
CA GLU A 36 4.87 -4.70 14.82
C GLU A 36 3.79 -5.81 14.78
N PRO A 37 3.64 -6.48 13.65
CA PRO A 37 2.69 -7.58 13.51
C PRO A 37 3.28 -8.90 14.06
N ASP A 38 2.46 -9.92 14.20
CA ASP A 38 2.92 -11.28 14.45
C ASP A 38 3.62 -11.85 13.20
N GLU A 39 4.94 -11.75 13.16
CA GLU A 39 5.75 -12.17 12.02
C GLU A 39 5.66 -13.67 11.70
N LYS A 40 5.25 -14.52 12.67
CA LYS A 40 5.05 -15.96 12.44
C LYS A 40 3.95 -16.24 11.42
N ARG A 41 3.10 -15.25 11.16
CA ARG A 41 2.00 -15.32 10.20
C ARG A 41 2.36 -14.69 8.84
N THR A 42 3.64 -14.42 8.61
CA THR A 42 4.10 -13.81 7.36
C THR A 42 3.98 -14.78 6.20
N VAL A 43 3.33 -14.31 5.15
CA VAL A 43 3.22 -15.02 3.87
C VAL A 43 3.94 -14.22 2.79
N THR A 44 4.90 -14.85 2.14
CA THR A 44 5.61 -14.27 1.00
C THR A 44 4.79 -14.44 -0.27
N CYS A 45 4.63 -13.37 -1.04
CA CYS A 45 3.79 -13.33 -2.23
C CYS A 45 4.59 -13.02 -3.51
N PRO A 46 5.35 -13.98 -4.05
CA PRO A 46 6.01 -13.81 -5.34
C PRO A 46 4.96 -13.87 -6.46
N ILE A 47 5.01 -12.89 -7.37
CA ILE A 47 4.07 -12.82 -8.49
C ILE A 47 4.80 -12.60 -9.82
N ARG A 48 4.20 -13.07 -10.90
CA ARG A 48 4.70 -12.86 -12.27
C ARG A 48 4.45 -11.41 -12.71
N ARG A 49 5.20 -10.96 -13.72
CA ARG A 49 4.93 -9.69 -14.39
C ARG A 49 3.52 -9.70 -14.98
N GLY A 50 2.78 -8.61 -14.80
CA GLY A 50 1.39 -8.47 -15.23
C GLY A 50 0.35 -9.02 -14.26
N SER A 51 0.79 -9.62 -13.16
CA SER A 51 -0.14 -10.03 -12.08
C SER A 51 -0.46 -8.87 -11.15
N VAL A 52 -1.54 -9.02 -10.41
CA VAL A 52 -2.01 -8.08 -9.39
C VAL A 52 -2.28 -8.82 -8.08
N THR A 53 -2.06 -8.15 -6.97
CA THR A 53 -2.48 -8.57 -5.64
C THR A 53 -3.53 -7.62 -5.11
N PHE A 54 -4.54 -8.15 -4.44
CA PHE A 54 -5.52 -7.38 -3.69
C PHE A 54 -5.41 -7.74 -2.22
N HIS A 55 -5.40 -6.73 -1.37
CA HIS A 55 -5.40 -6.93 0.07
C HIS A 55 -6.22 -5.84 0.76
N HIS A 56 -6.77 -6.19 1.91
CA HIS A 56 -7.54 -5.26 2.74
C HIS A 56 -6.62 -4.18 3.31
N SER A 57 -7.12 -2.97 3.51
CA SER A 57 -6.36 -1.83 4.04
C SER A 57 -5.71 -2.10 5.41
N ASN A 58 -6.36 -2.88 6.26
CA ASN A 58 -5.85 -3.25 7.59
C ASN A 58 -4.84 -4.42 7.55
N THR A 59 -4.52 -4.99 6.38
CA THR A 59 -3.55 -6.07 6.30
C THR A 59 -2.14 -5.51 6.41
N PRO A 60 -1.40 -5.79 7.49
CA PRO A 60 0.01 -5.41 7.57
C PRO A 60 0.78 -6.07 6.43
N HIS A 61 1.60 -5.27 5.76
CA HIS A 61 2.36 -5.72 4.61
C HIS A 61 3.66 -4.94 4.48
N MET A 62 4.63 -5.56 3.86
CA MET A 62 5.91 -4.93 3.57
C MET A 62 6.52 -5.44 2.28
N THR A 63 7.60 -4.81 1.87
CA THR A 63 8.53 -5.35 0.87
C THR A 63 9.92 -5.42 1.46
N THR A 64 10.69 -6.43 1.07
CA THR A 64 12.12 -6.50 1.40
C THR A 64 12.94 -5.70 0.40
N ALA A 65 14.21 -5.51 0.71
CA ALA A 65 15.15 -4.86 -0.19
C ALA A 65 15.26 -5.62 -1.53
N ASN A 66 15.42 -4.87 -2.60
CA ASN A 66 15.76 -5.45 -3.90
C ASN A 66 17.28 -5.67 -3.96
N THR A 67 17.70 -6.93 -3.85
CA THR A 67 19.11 -7.34 -3.92
C THR A 67 19.52 -7.81 -5.32
N SER A 68 18.64 -7.67 -6.31
CA SER A 68 18.93 -8.00 -7.71
C SER A 68 19.45 -6.79 -8.48
N ASP A 69 20.04 -7.06 -9.64
CA ASP A 69 20.51 -6.06 -10.61
C ASP A 69 19.38 -5.44 -11.45
N LYS A 70 18.12 -5.80 -11.22
CA LYS A 70 16.97 -5.40 -12.03
C LYS A 70 16.00 -4.50 -11.29
N TRP A 71 15.45 -3.55 -11.99
CA TRP A 71 14.37 -2.72 -11.46
C TRP A 71 13.13 -3.55 -11.13
N ARG A 72 12.57 -3.32 -9.95
CA ARG A 72 11.24 -3.77 -9.57
C ARG A 72 10.27 -2.58 -9.63
N LYS A 73 9.45 -2.56 -10.64
CA LYS A 73 8.41 -1.54 -10.80
C LYS A 73 7.07 -2.12 -10.41
N ALA A 74 6.31 -1.40 -9.60
CA ALA A 74 4.95 -1.73 -9.20
C ALA A 74 4.10 -0.46 -9.18
N VAL A 75 2.81 -0.62 -9.40
CA VAL A 75 1.81 0.43 -9.22
C VAL A 75 0.95 0.02 -8.04
N SER A 76 0.78 0.91 -7.10
CA SER A 76 -0.14 0.74 -5.97
C SER A 76 -1.36 1.65 -6.18
N ASN A 77 -2.54 1.06 -6.12
CA ASN A 77 -3.80 1.78 -6.17
C ASN A 77 -4.56 1.52 -4.87
N HIS A 78 -4.94 2.59 -4.19
CA HIS A 78 -5.79 2.52 -3.02
C HIS A 78 -7.24 2.71 -3.46
N MET A 79 -8.09 1.80 -3.03
CA MET A 79 -9.52 1.82 -3.34
C MET A 79 -10.30 1.82 -2.04
N GLN A 80 -11.43 2.49 -2.04
CA GLN A 80 -12.37 2.47 -0.93
C GLN A 80 -13.80 2.45 -1.48
N GLU A 81 -14.72 1.99 -0.65
CA GLU A 81 -16.14 2.06 -0.96
C GLU A 81 -16.58 3.52 -1.05
N VAL A 82 -17.49 3.79 -1.99
CA VAL A 82 -18.09 5.13 -2.12
C VAL A 82 -18.87 5.47 -0.86
N GLY A 83 -18.51 6.60 -0.23
CA GLY A 83 -19.12 7.04 1.03
C GLY A 83 -18.44 6.51 2.29
N ALA A 84 -17.46 5.62 2.17
CA ALA A 84 -16.69 5.13 3.32
C ALA A 84 -15.65 6.14 3.84
N GLY A 85 -15.40 7.22 3.10
CA GLY A 85 -14.55 8.31 3.56
C GLY A 85 -15.28 9.15 4.59
N GLY A 86 -14.78 9.20 5.82
CA GLY A 86 -15.26 10.15 6.81
C GLY A 86 -15.14 11.59 6.33
N GLU A 87 -15.98 12.48 6.82
CA GLU A 87 -15.79 13.91 6.67
C GLU A 87 -14.49 14.31 7.37
N GLY A 88 -13.49 14.66 6.61
CA GLY A 88 -12.22 15.15 7.14
C GLY A 88 -11.18 15.36 6.05
N ASP A 89 -10.29 16.30 6.30
CA ASP A 89 -9.23 16.74 5.39
C ASP A 89 -8.15 15.66 5.11
N HIS A 90 -8.31 14.45 5.62
CA HIS A 90 -7.34 13.37 5.50
C HIS A 90 -7.35 12.64 4.16
N TYR A 91 -8.30 12.94 3.28
CA TYR A 91 -8.34 12.39 1.92
C TYR A 91 -8.31 13.50 0.88
N PRO A 92 -7.11 13.92 0.46
CA PRO A 92 -6.95 14.98 -0.54
C PRO A 92 -7.42 14.60 -1.95
N TRP A 93 -8.09 13.47 -2.11
CA TRP A 93 -8.42 12.87 -3.40
C TRP A 93 -9.77 13.34 -3.97
N LYS A 94 -10.21 14.53 -3.65
CA LYS A 94 -11.40 15.12 -4.30
C LYS A 94 -11.20 15.34 -5.80
N PHE A 95 -9.98 15.21 -6.30
CA PHE A 95 -9.68 15.33 -7.73
C PHE A 95 -8.28 14.76 -8.05
N TYR A 96 -8.14 14.29 -9.28
CA TYR A 96 -6.84 13.95 -9.84
C TYR A 96 -6.34 15.10 -10.69
N VAL A 97 -5.05 15.32 -10.71
CA VAL A 97 -4.43 16.24 -11.67
C VAL A 97 -3.82 15.43 -12.80
N ASN A 98 -4.28 15.66 -14.00
CA ASN A 98 -3.64 15.08 -15.19
C ASN A 98 -2.25 15.70 -15.32
N GLN A 99 -1.23 14.89 -15.14
CA GLN A 99 0.18 15.33 -15.12
C GLN A 99 0.62 15.96 -16.44
N LYS A 100 0.00 15.59 -17.56
CA LYS A 100 0.34 16.16 -18.89
C LYS A 100 -0.34 17.50 -19.15
N THR A 101 -1.55 17.68 -18.66
CA THR A 101 -2.37 18.86 -18.99
C THR A 101 -2.56 19.82 -17.84
N GLY A 102 -2.18 19.45 -16.61
CA GLY A 102 -2.42 20.22 -15.39
C GLY A 102 -3.91 20.35 -15.00
N LYS A 103 -4.81 19.73 -15.76
CA LYS A 103 -6.25 19.83 -15.50
C LYS A 103 -6.67 18.95 -14.34
N LYS A 104 -7.50 19.50 -13.47
CA LYS A 104 -8.19 18.74 -12.41
C LYS A 104 -9.25 17.83 -13.06
N ILE A 105 -9.21 16.55 -12.73
CA ILE A 105 -10.23 15.57 -13.09
C ILE A 105 -11.09 15.39 -11.85
N VAL A 106 -12.29 15.93 -11.87
CA VAL A 106 -13.28 15.74 -10.79
C VAL A 106 -14.11 14.52 -11.16
N PRO A 107 -14.20 13.48 -10.31
CA PRO A 107 -15.13 12.39 -10.56
C PRO A 107 -16.55 12.93 -10.68
N PRO A 108 -17.40 12.35 -11.55
CA PRO A 108 -18.79 12.76 -11.66
C PRO A 108 -19.46 12.62 -10.29
N SER A 109 -20.11 13.67 -9.83
CA SER A 109 -21.02 13.62 -8.68
C SER A 109 -22.16 12.64 -9.02
N ARG A 110 -22.36 11.66 -8.16
CA ARG A 110 -23.53 10.77 -8.24
C ARG A 110 -24.76 11.48 -7.68
#